data_ba8a0a54ae6754318f3b31919df73b07
#
_entry.id   ba8a0a54ae6754318f3b31919df73b07
#
_cell.length_a   1.000
_cell.length_b   1.000
_cell.length_c   1.000
_cell.angle_alpha   90.00
_cell.angle_beta   90.00
_cell.angle_gamma   90.00
#
_symmetry.space_group_name_H-M   'P 1'
#
loop_
_entity.id
_entity.type
_entity.pdbx_description
1 polymer ?
#
loop_
_entity_poly.entity_id
_entity_poly.type
_entity_poly.pdbx_seq_one_letter_code
_entity_poly.pdbx_strand_id
1 'polypeptide(L)'
;MSIARKVRRSGGPKTRPKSEMVFVPGGEFTMGSDRHYEEEKPAHRVKVDGFWIDQTPVTNAEFARFVKDTRYTTFAEIAPDPKDYPGALPHMLRAGSLVFVKSQGPVDLTNWSNWWTFGFGADWRHPYGPGSAIKGLDDYPVVHISYRDAEAYAKWEGKELPTEAEWEFAARGGLEGKEFAWGDVLEPNGKPMANTWQGEFPWQNLLKDGYEGTSPVRTFPPNGYGLYDMIGNVWEWTTDWYVGTHTQQKSCCMPVNPRGPREEESYDPCNPTIRIPRKVIKGGSHLCAPSYCRRYRPAARHAEPIDTSTCHLGFRCIRRERPSGH
;
A
#
# COMPACT_ATOMS: atom_id res chain seq x y z
N MET A 1 17.16 -61.58 20.72
CA MET A 1 17.40 -60.33 19.92
C MET A 1 16.03 -59.77 19.53
N SER A 2 15.62 -58.70 20.22
CA SER A 2 14.31 -58.09 20.02
C SER A 2 14.50 -56.81 19.18
N ILE A 3 13.89 -56.72 18.00
CA ILE A 3 13.98 -55.58 17.10
C ILE A 3 12.84 -54.63 17.44
N ALA A 4 13.17 -53.50 18.12
CA ALA A 4 12.22 -52.45 18.40
C ALA A 4 11.92 -51.63 17.12
N ARG A 5 10.70 -51.72 16.63
CA ARG A 5 10.17 -50.87 15.55
C ARG A 5 9.98 -49.46 16.07
N LYS A 6 10.75 -48.48 15.52
CA LYS A 6 10.50 -47.05 15.69
C LYS A 6 9.23 -46.64 14.95
N VAL A 7 8.19 -46.30 15.71
CA VAL A 7 6.98 -45.67 15.21
C VAL A 7 7.30 -44.24 14.78
N ARG A 8 7.21 -43.94 13.48
CA ARG A 8 7.26 -42.57 12.97
C ARG A 8 5.99 -41.84 13.43
N ARG A 9 6.16 -40.85 14.32
CA ARG A 9 5.07 -39.91 14.61
C ARG A 9 4.79 -39.10 13.37
N SER A 10 3.58 -39.25 12.84
CA SER A 10 3.01 -38.39 11.81
C SER A 10 2.93 -36.97 12.37
N GLY A 11 3.65 -36.03 11.75
CA GLY A 11 3.52 -34.62 12.09
C GLY A 11 2.08 -34.16 11.78
N GLY A 12 1.39 -33.67 12.80
CA GLY A 12 0.11 -33.01 12.64
C GLY A 12 0.22 -31.81 11.68
N PRO A 13 -0.90 -31.30 11.16
CA PRO A 13 -0.89 -30.18 10.23
C PRO A 13 -0.14 -29.01 10.86
N LYS A 14 0.94 -28.56 10.20
CA LYS A 14 1.65 -27.34 10.59
C LYS A 14 0.65 -26.21 10.53
N THR A 15 0.27 -25.68 11.70
CA THR A 15 -0.57 -24.49 11.81
C THR A 15 0.09 -23.38 10.99
N ARG A 16 -0.68 -22.78 10.08
CA ARG A 16 -0.24 -21.62 9.28
C ARG A 16 0.30 -20.56 10.24
N PRO A 17 1.48 -19.97 10.01
CA PRO A 17 1.82 -18.73 10.69
C PRO A 17 0.77 -17.70 10.22
N LYS A 18 -0.14 -17.32 11.11
CA LYS A 18 -1.08 -16.22 10.88
C LYS A 18 -0.26 -14.94 10.83
N SER A 19 -0.58 -14.04 9.88
CA SER A 19 -0.06 -12.68 9.96
C SER A 19 -0.43 -12.12 11.33
N GLU A 20 0.54 -11.55 12.02
CA GLU A 20 0.30 -10.96 13.34
C GLU A 20 -0.55 -9.71 13.17
N MET A 21 -1.71 -9.69 13.82
CA MET A 21 -2.60 -8.53 13.85
C MET A 21 -2.54 -7.84 15.21
N VAL A 22 -2.64 -6.53 15.21
CA VAL A 22 -2.75 -5.68 16.40
C VAL A 22 -4.14 -5.12 16.48
N PHE A 23 -4.71 -5.08 17.69
CA PHE A 23 -5.96 -4.39 17.94
C PHE A 23 -5.70 -2.88 18.10
N VAL A 24 -6.35 -2.09 17.26
CA VAL A 24 -6.40 -0.63 17.34
C VAL A 24 -7.74 -0.26 17.96
N PRO A 25 -7.75 0.43 19.12
CA PRO A 25 -8.98 0.57 19.91
C PRO A 25 -10.02 1.51 19.30
N GLY A 26 -9.72 2.13 18.17
CA GLY A 26 -10.55 3.18 17.60
C GLY A 26 -10.50 4.47 18.42
N GLY A 27 -11.31 5.43 18.04
CA GLY A 27 -11.34 6.74 18.71
C GLY A 27 -11.60 7.89 17.75
N GLU A 28 -11.50 9.09 18.28
CA GLU A 28 -11.65 10.32 17.52
C GLU A 28 -10.29 10.90 17.15
N PHE A 29 -10.17 11.41 15.94
CA PHE A 29 -8.93 12.06 15.48
C PHE A 29 -9.21 13.12 14.41
N THR A 30 -8.22 13.93 14.14
CA THR A 30 -8.22 14.84 12.99
C THR A 30 -7.66 14.14 11.78
N MET A 31 -8.53 13.82 10.81
CA MET A 31 -8.20 13.22 9.51
C MET A 31 -7.79 14.32 8.53
N GLY A 32 -6.79 14.05 7.69
CA GLY A 32 -6.28 14.99 6.71
C GLY A 32 -5.32 16.04 7.28
N SER A 33 -5.01 17.04 6.47
CA SER A 33 -4.10 18.16 6.82
C SER A 33 -4.37 19.37 5.96
N ASP A 34 -4.35 20.57 6.57
CA ASP A 34 -4.42 21.85 5.86
C ASP A 34 -3.04 22.40 5.48
N ARG A 35 -1.96 21.71 5.85
CA ARG A 35 -0.57 22.22 5.76
C ARG A 35 0.19 21.78 4.52
N HIS A 36 -0.32 20.77 3.78
CA HIS A 36 0.42 20.15 2.68
C HIS A 36 -0.38 20.17 1.36
N TYR A 37 -0.68 19.02 0.79
CA TYR A 37 -1.35 18.91 -0.51
C TYR A 37 -2.84 19.23 -0.44
N GLU A 38 -3.38 19.78 -1.53
CA GLU A 38 -4.81 20.13 -1.62
C GLU A 38 -5.73 18.93 -1.40
N GLU A 39 -5.32 17.76 -1.86
CA GLU A 39 -6.08 16.52 -1.70
C GLU A 39 -6.21 16.05 -0.24
N GLU A 40 -5.37 16.57 0.66
CA GLU A 40 -5.44 16.25 2.09
C GLU A 40 -6.46 17.10 2.85
N LYS A 41 -6.94 18.19 2.22
CA LYS A 41 -7.83 19.18 2.83
C LYS A 41 -9.32 18.81 2.71
N PRO A 42 -10.13 19.37 3.58
CA PRO A 42 -9.76 20.02 4.82
C PRO A 42 -9.43 19.01 5.93
N ALA A 43 -8.60 19.41 6.88
CA ALA A 43 -8.46 18.69 8.13
C ALA A 43 -9.80 18.73 8.88
N HIS A 44 -10.31 17.57 9.33
CA HIS A 44 -11.63 17.47 9.96
C HIS A 44 -11.70 16.35 10.99
N ARG A 45 -12.58 16.53 11.97
CA ARG A 45 -12.77 15.52 13.02
C ARG A 45 -13.60 14.35 12.52
N VAL A 46 -13.11 13.14 12.80
CA VAL A 46 -13.82 11.88 12.53
C VAL A 46 -13.62 10.90 13.69
N LYS A 47 -14.47 9.89 13.74
CA LYS A 47 -14.36 8.77 14.67
C LYS A 47 -14.28 7.47 13.88
N VAL A 48 -13.45 6.54 14.33
CA VAL A 48 -13.40 5.15 13.84
C VAL A 48 -13.64 4.19 15.02
N ASP A 49 -14.31 3.09 14.75
CA ASP A 49 -14.47 2.00 15.72
C ASP A 49 -13.18 1.19 15.83
N GLY A 50 -13.07 0.34 16.84
CA GLY A 50 -11.93 -0.55 17.02
C GLY A 50 -11.89 -1.64 15.96
N PHE A 51 -10.66 -2.00 15.54
CA PHE A 51 -10.42 -3.03 14.53
C PHE A 51 -9.05 -3.69 14.72
N TRP A 52 -8.89 -4.87 14.17
CA TRP A 52 -7.60 -5.53 14.06
C TRP A 52 -6.95 -5.17 12.73
N ILE A 53 -5.64 -4.91 12.72
CA ILE A 53 -4.87 -4.59 11.52
C ILE A 53 -3.58 -5.41 11.49
N ASP A 54 -3.15 -5.84 10.30
CA ASP A 54 -1.86 -6.50 10.11
C ASP A 54 -0.72 -5.57 10.54
N GLN A 55 0.24 -6.10 11.31
CA GLN A 55 1.37 -5.30 11.80
C GLN A 55 2.23 -4.72 10.67
N THR A 56 2.28 -5.40 9.53
CA THR A 56 3.10 -5.07 8.37
C THR A 56 2.28 -5.08 7.10
N PRO A 57 2.75 -4.48 6.01
CA PRO A 57 2.25 -4.81 4.67
C PRO A 57 2.35 -6.31 4.41
N VAL A 58 1.47 -6.84 3.54
CA VAL A 58 1.52 -8.25 3.13
C VAL A 58 2.86 -8.53 2.43
N THR A 59 3.52 -9.60 2.86
CA THR A 59 4.84 -9.97 2.35
C THR A 59 4.77 -10.89 1.12
N ASN A 60 5.89 -11.00 0.39
CA ASN A 60 6.02 -11.94 -0.73
C ASN A 60 5.72 -13.38 -0.32
N ALA A 61 6.19 -13.82 0.86
CA ALA A 61 5.93 -15.17 1.38
C ALA A 61 4.43 -15.39 1.64
N GLU A 62 3.73 -14.40 2.19
CA GLU A 62 2.30 -14.48 2.46
C GLU A 62 1.48 -14.51 1.17
N PHE A 63 1.81 -13.64 0.21
CA PHE A 63 1.14 -13.61 -1.08
C PHE A 63 1.42 -14.88 -1.91
N ALA A 64 2.64 -15.41 -1.85
CA ALA A 64 2.98 -16.68 -2.50
C ALA A 64 2.13 -17.86 -1.99
N ARG A 65 1.78 -17.87 -0.69
CA ARG A 65 0.85 -18.87 -0.13
C ARG A 65 -0.54 -18.73 -0.72
N PHE A 66 -1.07 -17.52 -0.79
CA PHE A 66 -2.35 -17.23 -1.42
C PHE A 66 -2.41 -17.76 -2.86
N VAL A 67 -1.41 -17.39 -3.67
CA VAL A 67 -1.34 -17.85 -5.07
C VAL A 67 -1.20 -19.37 -5.17
N LYS A 68 -0.40 -19.99 -4.30
CA LYS A 68 -0.25 -21.46 -4.26
C LYS A 68 -1.55 -22.17 -3.94
N ASP A 69 -2.32 -21.66 -2.97
CA ASP A 69 -3.56 -22.29 -2.49
C ASP A 69 -4.72 -22.10 -3.49
N THR A 70 -4.76 -20.95 -4.18
CA THR A 70 -5.87 -20.55 -5.03
C THR A 70 -5.59 -20.65 -6.53
N ARG A 71 -4.32 -20.71 -6.92
CA ARG A 71 -3.82 -20.55 -8.30
C ARG A 71 -4.25 -19.21 -8.91
N TYR A 72 -4.33 -18.19 -8.08
CA TYR A 72 -4.71 -16.86 -8.51
C TYR A 72 -3.70 -16.30 -9.51
N THR A 73 -4.22 -15.63 -10.54
CA THR A 73 -3.42 -14.89 -11.53
C THR A 73 -3.65 -13.39 -11.28
N THR A 74 -2.59 -12.65 -11.00
CA THR A 74 -2.69 -11.22 -10.72
C THR A 74 -2.98 -10.40 -11.98
N PHE A 75 -3.44 -9.17 -11.78
CA PHE A 75 -3.75 -8.27 -12.88
C PHE A 75 -2.54 -8.05 -13.80
N ALA A 76 -1.34 -7.88 -13.23
CA ALA A 76 -0.10 -7.71 -13.98
C ALA A 76 0.29 -8.92 -14.85
N GLU A 77 -0.21 -10.09 -14.54
CA GLU A 77 0.02 -11.34 -15.31
C GLU A 77 -1.00 -11.55 -16.45
N ILE A 78 -1.99 -10.64 -16.60
CA ILE A 78 -3.06 -10.73 -17.60
C ILE A 78 -2.84 -9.65 -18.66
N ALA A 79 -2.90 -10.02 -19.93
CA ALA A 79 -2.86 -9.05 -21.02
C ALA A 79 -4.12 -8.14 -20.97
N PRO A 80 -3.97 -6.80 -21.11
CA PRO A 80 -5.10 -5.89 -21.11
C PRO A 80 -6.12 -6.21 -22.22
N ASP A 81 -7.41 -6.09 -21.92
CA ASP A 81 -8.46 -6.19 -22.96
C ASP A 81 -8.43 -4.92 -23.82
N PRO A 82 -8.36 -5.02 -25.17
CA PRO A 82 -8.39 -3.88 -26.07
C PRO A 82 -9.58 -2.95 -25.86
N LYS A 83 -10.70 -3.47 -25.34
CA LYS A 83 -11.93 -2.70 -25.09
C LYS A 83 -11.77 -1.70 -23.95
N ASP A 84 -10.95 -2.03 -22.96
CA ASP A 84 -10.71 -1.18 -21.80
C ASP A 84 -9.68 -0.07 -22.10
N TYR A 85 -8.89 -0.25 -23.18
CA TYR A 85 -7.82 0.67 -23.59
C TYR A 85 -7.97 1.11 -25.05
N PRO A 86 -8.99 1.89 -25.38
CA PRO A 86 -9.23 2.34 -26.77
C PRO A 86 -8.04 3.16 -27.28
N GLY A 87 -7.52 2.77 -28.43
CA GLY A 87 -6.36 3.39 -29.06
C GLY A 87 -5.00 2.75 -28.73
N ALA A 88 -4.96 1.77 -27.82
CA ALA A 88 -3.74 1.02 -27.57
C ALA A 88 -3.36 0.16 -28.79
N LEU A 89 -2.07 0.21 -29.17
CA LEU A 89 -1.57 -0.59 -30.27
C LEU A 89 -1.41 -2.08 -29.84
N PRO A 90 -1.58 -3.06 -30.72
CA PRO A 90 -1.54 -4.49 -30.38
C PRO A 90 -0.27 -4.92 -29.60
N HIS A 91 0.88 -4.32 -29.89
CA HIS A 91 2.12 -4.65 -29.20
C HIS A 91 2.18 -4.12 -27.76
N MET A 92 1.32 -3.17 -27.40
CA MET A 92 1.19 -2.59 -26.04
C MET A 92 0.26 -3.43 -25.15
N LEU A 93 -0.62 -4.25 -25.75
CA LEU A 93 -1.59 -5.09 -25.04
C LEU A 93 -0.93 -6.41 -24.59
N ARG A 94 0.05 -6.28 -23.72
CA ARG A 94 0.82 -7.39 -23.14
C ARG A 94 0.81 -7.27 -21.64
N ALA A 95 0.77 -8.40 -20.94
CA ALA A 95 0.91 -8.46 -19.49
C ALA A 95 2.17 -7.74 -19.01
N GLY A 96 2.05 -6.99 -17.94
CA GLY A 96 3.13 -6.22 -17.35
C GLY A 96 2.65 -5.22 -16.32
N SER A 97 3.55 -4.41 -15.84
CA SER A 97 3.30 -3.44 -14.77
C SER A 97 4.28 -2.27 -14.86
N LEU A 98 3.98 -1.17 -14.15
CA LEU A 98 4.86 -0.02 -14.10
C LEU A 98 6.07 -0.29 -13.21
N VAL A 99 7.26 -0.04 -13.77
CA VAL A 99 8.56 -0.21 -13.11
C VAL A 99 9.26 1.14 -13.03
N PHE A 100 9.77 1.46 -11.86
CA PHE A 100 10.63 2.62 -11.67
C PHE A 100 12.03 2.36 -12.29
N VAL A 101 12.49 3.31 -13.07
CA VAL A 101 13.84 3.31 -13.66
C VAL A 101 14.52 4.61 -13.28
N LYS A 102 15.54 4.50 -12.44
CA LYS A 102 16.34 5.64 -12.00
C LYS A 102 16.98 6.34 -13.19
N SER A 103 16.79 7.64 -13.35
CA SER A 103 17.42 8.43 -14.41
C SER A 103 18.92 8.62 -14.14
N GLN A 104 19.71 8.90 -15.19
CA GLN A 104 21.16 9.10 -15.08
C GLN A 104 21.55 10.50 -14.57
N GLY A 105 20.60 11.42 -14.48
CA GLY A 105 20.77 12.79 -14.02
C GLY A 105 19.43 13.48 -13.81
N PRO A 106 19.44 14.78 -13.48
CA PRO A 106 18.22 15.56 -13.31
C PRO A 106 17.34 15.51 -14.58
N VAL A 107 16.03 15.39 -14.38
CA VAL A 107 15.01 15.36 -15.43
C VAL A 107 13.86 16.29 -15.07
N ASP A 108 13.00 16.58 -16.05
CA ASP A 108 11.77 17.32 -15.81
C ASP A 108 10.80 16.48 -14.97
N LEU A 109 10.54 16.93 -13.75
CA LEU A 109 9.67 16.24 -12.78
C LEU A 109 8.17 16.40 -13.09
N THR A 110 7.78 17.17 -14.09
CA THR A 110 6.38 17.27 -14.54
C THR A 110 6.01 16.12 -15.49
N ASN A 111 7.01 15.46 -16.06
CA ASN A 111 6.83 14.31 -16.95
C ASN A 111 7.26 13.01 -16.27
N TRP A 112 6.29 12.30 -15.71
CA TRP A 112 6.51 11.03 -15.00
C TRP A 112 7.13 9.92 -15.87
N SER A 113 7.01 9.96 -17.21
CA SER A 113 7.60 8.97 -18.11
C SER A 113 9.16 9.02 -18.10
N ASN A 114 9.76 10.03 -17.49
CA ASN A 114 11.22 10.12 -17.34
C ASN A 114 11.79 9.10 -16.33
N TRP A 115 10.93 8.48 -15.49
CA TRP A 115 11.35 7.47 -14.51
C TRP A 115 10.36 6.30 -14.36
N TRP A 116 9.23 6.32 -15.08
CA TRP A 116 8.32 5.19 -15.13
C TRP A 116 8.35 4.55 -16.51
N THR A 117 8.48 3.23 -16.55
CA THR A 117 8.41 2.43 -17.76
C THR A 117 7.43 1.29 -17.56
N PHE A 118 6.57 1.02 -18.56
CA PHE A 118 5.76 -0.18 -18.53
C PHE A 118 6.65 -1.39 -18.86
N GLY A 119 6.92 -2.21 -17.85
CA GLY A 119 7.75 -3.41 -17.95
C GLY A 119 6.90 -4.62 -18.37
N PHE A 120 7.02 -5.07 -19.62
CA PHE A 120 6.36 -6.31 -20.05
C PHE A 120 6.89 -7.48 -19.26
N GLY A 121 5.96 -8.29 -18.68
CA GLY A 121 6.29 -9.40 -17.82
C GLY A 121 6.82 -9.01 -16.43
N ALA A 122 6.69 -7.73 -16.04
CA ALA A 122 6.84 -7.34 -14.66
C ALA A 122 5.57 -7.70 -13.89
N ASP A 123 5.73 -8.41 -12.79
CA ASP A 123 4.67 -8.88 -11.90
C ASP A 123 5.23 -9.05 -10.47
N TRP A 124 4.43 -9.54 -9.55
CA TRP A 124 4.84 -9.74 -8.16
C TRP A 124 6.00 -10.75 -7.99
N ARG A 125 6.23 -11.69 -8.94
CA ARG A 125 7.36 -12.62 -8.93
C ARG A 125 8.60 -12.07 -9.63
N HIS A 126 8.39 -11.12 -10.55
CA HIS A 126 9.40 -10.54 -11.42
C HIS A 126 9.34 -9.01 -11.33
N PRO A 127 9.74 -8.39 -10.19
CA PRO A 127 9.48 -6.97 -9.91
C PRO A 127 10.12 -5.99 -10.91
N TYR A 128 11.14 -6.43 -11.62
CA TYR A 128 11.83 -5.63 -12.66
C TYR A 128 11.71 -6.28 -14.06
N GLY A 129 10.69 -7.13 -14.26
CA GLY A 129 10.48 -7.88 -15.50
C GLY A 129 11.19 -9.23 -15.56
N PRO A 130 11.17 -9.93 -16.72
CA PRO A 130 11.54 -11.35 -16.87
C PRO A 130 12.96 -11.73 -16.46
N GLY A 131 13.82 -10.90 -16.11
CA GLY A 131 15.19 -11.22 -15.61
C GLY A 131 15.30 -11.13 -14.09
N SER A 132 14.26 -10.73 -13.41
CA SER A 132 14.24 -10.56 -11.95
C SER A 132 13.46 -11.67 -11.24
N ALA A 133 13.65 -11.81 -9.94
CA ALA A 133 12.93 -12.78 -9.13
C ALA A 133 12.88 -12.32 -7.65
N ILE A 134 11.86 -12.78 -6.92
CA ILE A 134 11.71 -12.53 -5.49
C ILE A 134 12.46 -13.53 -4.60
N LYS A 135 13.36 -14.34 -5.16
CA LYS A 135 14.15 -15.31 -4.37
C LYS A 135 14.97 -14.61 -3.30
N GLY A 136 14.73 -14.97 -2.04
CA GLY A 136 15.39 -14.35 -0.88
C GLY A 136 14.76 -13.02 -0.44
N LEU A 137 13.61 -12.65 -1.00
CA LEU A 137 12.82 -11.47 -0.63
C LEU A 137 11.51 -11.87 0.08
N ASP A 138 11.50 -12.97 0.82
CA ASP A 138 10.31 -13.53 1.45
C ASP A 138 9.63 -12.53 2.41
N ASP A 139 10.42 -11.77 3.18
CA ASP A 139 9.97 -10.78 4.15
C ASP A 139 9.83 -9.35 3.59
N TYR A 140 9.96 -9.18 2.28
CA TYR A 140 9.70 -7.88 1.64
C TYR A 140 8.21 -7.74 1.31
N PRO A 141 7.66 -6.51 1.31
CA PRO A 141 6.29 -6.28 0.86
C PRO A 141 6.09 -6.81 -0.55
N VAL A 142 4.95 -7.46 -0.80
CA VAL A 142 4.54 -7.79 -2.16
C VAL A 142 4.19 -6.50 -2.90
N VAL A 143 4.65 -6.39 -4.16
CA VAL A 143 4.40 -5.25 -5.04
C VAL A 143 3.80 -5.70 -6.37
N HIS A 144 3.49 -4.78 -7.25
CA HIS A 144 2.77 -5.04 -8.51
C HIS A 144 1.36 -5.62 -8.27
N ILE A 145 0.70 -5.13 -7.24
CA ILE A 145 -0.62 -5.57 -6.79
C ILE A 145 -1.65 -4.51 -7.17
N SER A 146 -2.61 -4.86 -8.01
CA SER A 146 -3.78 -4.03 -8.29
C SER A 146 -4.79 -4.10 -7.14
N TYR A 147 -5.80 -3.21 -7.14
CA TYR A 147 -6.84 -3.21 -6.11
C TYR A 147 -7.56 -4.56 -6.02
N ARG A 148 -7.91 -5.16 -7.16
CA ARG A 148 -8.59 -6.48 -7.21
C ARG A 148 -7.74 -7.60 -6.63
N ASP A 149 -6.42 -7.53 -6.80
CA ASP A 149 -5.51 -8.56 -6.27
C ASP A 149 -5.44 -8.47 -4.74
N ALA A 150 -5.35 -7.24 -4.22
CA ALA A 150 -5.37 -6.98 -2.78
C ALA A 150 -6.70 -7.43 -2.14
N GLU A 151 -7.83 -7.13 -2.79
CA GLU A 151 -9.16 -7.54 -2.32
C GLU A 151 -9.34 -9.07 -2.35
N ALA A 152 -8.85 -9.74 -3.39
CA ALA A 152 -8.89 -11.20 -3.52
C ALA A 152 -8.07 -11.88 -2.39
N TYR A 153 -6.87 -11.35 -2.10
CA TYR A 153 -6.05 -11.84 -0.99
C TYR A 153 -6.76 -11.62 0.36
N ALA A 154 -7.26 -10.42 0.61
CA ALA A 154 -7.96 -10.11 1.87
C ALA A 154 -9.14 -11.07 2.10
N LYS A 155 -9.95 -11.30 1.07
CA LYS A 155 -11.08 -12.23 1.11
C LYS A 155 -10.65 -13.68 1.39
N TRP A 156 -9.54 -14.13 0.80
CA TRP A 156 -9.01 -15.48 1.03
C TRP A 156 -8.55 -15.67 2.49
N GLU A 157 -7.92 -14.64 3.09
CA GLU A 157 -7.51 -14.64 4.51
C GLU A 157 -8.70 -14.42 5.48
N GLY A 158 -9.93 -14.19 4.99
CA GLY A 158 -11.08 -13.84 5.81
C GLY A 158 -10.92 -12.46 6.47
N LYS A 159 -10.28 -11.55 5.78
CA LYS A 159 -10.01 -10.16 6.15
C LYS A 159 -10.62 -9.20 5.15
N GLU A 160 -10.38 -7.91 5.36
CA GLU A 160 -10.79 -6.81 4.51
C GLU A 160 -9.64 -5.83 4.30
N LEU A 161 -9.73 -4.95 3.29
CA LEU A 161 -8.84 -3.80 3.20
C LEU A 161 -9.36 -2.68 4.13
N PRO A 162 -8.49 -1.85 4.69
CA PRO A 162 -8.89 -0.73 5.54
C PRO A 162 -9.62 0.34 4.73
N THR A 163 -10.50 1.10 5.38
CA THR A 163 -10.93 2.40 4.89
C THR A 163 -9.77 3.39 4.99
N GLU A 164 -9.85 4.51 4.28
CA GLU A 164 -8.87 5.59 4.40
C GLU A 164 -8.76 6.08 5.84
N ALA A 165 -9.89 6.28 6.53
CA ALA A 165 -9.94 6.74 7.90
C ALA A 165 -9.32 5.73 8.90
N GLU A 166 -9.62 4.43 8.76
CA GLU A 166 -9.02 3.38 9.58
C GLU A 166 -7.51 3.31 9.38
N TRP A 167 -7.07 3.38 8.12
CA TRP A 167 -5.66 3.36 7.79
C TRP A 167 -4.92 4.56 8.40
N GLU A 168 -5.46 5.77 8.23
CA GLU A 168 -4.85 7.00 8.76
C GLU A 168 -4.82 7.02 10.29
N PHE A 169 -5.92 6.60 10.95
CA PHE A 169 -5.96 6.47 12.39
C PHE A 169 -4.87 5.52 12.91
N ALA A 170 -4.75 4.34 12.27
CA ALA A 170 -3.72 3.37 12.60
C ALA A 170 -2.31 3.92 12.38
N ALA A 171 -2.07 4.63 11.26
CA ALA A 171 -0.77 5.21 10.93
C ALA A 171 -0.33 6.28 11.93
N ARG A 172 -1.27 7.06 12.49
CA ARG A 172 -0.96 8.07 13.50
C ARG A 172 -0.43 7.49 14.81
N GLY A 173 -0.68 6.21 15.10
CA GLY A 173 -0.12 5.55 16.28
C GLY A 173 -0.47 6.20 17.62
N GLY A 174 -1.64 6.87 17.71
CA GLY A 174 -2.09 7.64 18.89
C GLY A 174 -1.54 9.07 18.96
N LEU A 175 -0.80 9.53 17.96
CA LEU A 175 -0.26 10.89 17.90
C LEU A 175 -1.20 11.83 17.15
N GLU A 176 -1.85 12.75 17.86
CA GLU A 176 -2.76 13.74 17.28
C GLU A 176 -1.98 14.84 16.56
N GLY A 177 -2.36 15.14 15.31
CA GLY A 177 -1.87 16.27 14.53
C GLY A 177 -0.38 16.27 14.17
N LYS A 178 0.33 15.17 14.42
CA LYS A 178 1.75 15.04 14.08
C LYS A 178 1.97 14.81 12.59
N GLU A 179 3.13 15.26 12.10
CA GLU A 179 3.46 15.19 10.68
C GLU A 179 3.74 13.75 10.24
N PHE A 180 4.51 13.00 11.05
CA PHE A 180 4.88 11.62 10.78
C PHE A 180 4.28 10.66 11.81
N ALA A 181 4.37 9.37 11.56
CA ALA A 181 3.89 8.33 12.45
C ALA A 181 4.62 8.26 13.81
N TRP A 182 5.72 9.02 13.96
CA TRP A 182 6.57 9.08 15.16
C TRP A 182 6.75 10.50 15.73
N GLY A 183 6.16 11.53 15.14
CA GLY A 183 6.27 12.93 15.59
C GLY A 183 6.44 13.91 14.44
N ASP A 184 7.15 15.02 14.70
CA ASP A 184 7.28 16.12 13.73
C ASP A 184 8.66 16.19 13.06
N VAL A 185 9.61 15.35 13.45
CA VAL A 185 10.98 15.34 12.89
C VAL A 185 11.14 14.12 11.99
N LEU A 186 11.50 14.32 10.72
CA LEU A 186 11.64 13.23 9.75
C LEU A 186 12.70 12.18 10.18
N GLU A 187 13.88 12.66 10.57
CA GLU A 187 15.00 11.82 10.99
C GLU A 187 15.42 12.22 12.43
N PRO A 188 14.74 11.74 13.48
CA PRO A 188 15.13 12.04 14.86
C PRO A 188 16.55 11.58 15.13
N ASN A 189 17.40 12.50 15.64
CA ASN A 189 18.83 12.26 15.88
C ASN A 189 19.59 11.77 14.61
N GLY A 190 19.14 12.17 13.42
CA GLY A 190 19.74 11.79 12.14
C GLY A 190 19.54 10.33 11.74
N LYS A 191 18.57 9.63 12.34
CA LYS A 191 18.26 8.23 12.02
C LYS A 191 17.03 8.15 11.15
N PRO A 192 17.09 7.45 9.99
CA PRO A 192 15.90 7.14 9.20
C PRO A 192 14.88 6.34 10.02
N MET A 193 13.62 6.73 9.95
CA MET A 193 12.51 6.08 10.65
C MET A 193 11.60 5.32 9.70
N ALA A 194 11.83 5.42 8.40
CA ALA A 194 11.10 4.75 7.34
C ALA A 194 11.98 4.63 6.10
N ASN A 195 11.65 3.69 5.22
CA ASN A 195 12.27 3.58 3.90
C ASN A 195 11.65 4.62 2.96
N THR A 196 12.42 5.66 2.63
CA THR A 196 12.03 6.75 1.74
C THR A 196 13.22 7.15 0.88
N TRP A 197 12.99 7.93 -0.17
CA TRP A 197 14.08 8.41 -1.03
C TRP A 197 14.90 9.51 -0.34
N GLN A 198 16.22 9.35 -0.31
CA GLN A 198 17.14 10.34 0.26
C GLN A 198 18.06 10.91 -0.80
N GLY A 199 17.89 12.17 -1.13
CA GLY A 199 18.64 12.89 -2.16
C GLY A 199 17.74 13.42 -3.25
N GLU A 200 18.32 13.70 -4.40
CA GLU A 200 17.61 14.32 -5.53
C GLU A 200 16.88 13.27 -6.38
N PHE A 201 15.57 13.29 -6.31
CA PHE A 201 14.73 12.39 -7.12
C PHE A 201 14.70 12.82 -8.60
N PRO A 202 14.70 11.90 -9.56
CA PRO A 202 14.73 10.44 -9.49
C PRO A 202 16.12 9.85 -9.82
N TRP A 203 17.20 10.62 -9.70
CA TRP A 203 18.52 10.24 -10.18
C TRP A 203 19.54 9.95 -9.07
N GLN A 204 19.41 10.59 -7.91
CA GLN A 204 20.34 10.40 -6.81
C GLN A 204 19.59 9.85 -5.58
N ASN A 205 19.89 8.62 -5.20
CA ASN A 205 19.51 8.08 -3.89
C ASN A 205 20.77 7.86 -3.05
N LEU A 206 20.83 8.52 -1.89
CA LEU A 206 21.99 8.48 -0.99
C LEU A 206 22.04 7.24 -0.12
N LEU A 207 20.98 6.40 -0.13
CA LEU A 207 20.88 5.13 0.58
C LEU A 207 21.20 5.24 2.09
N LYS A 208 20.82 6.35 2.74
CA LYS A 208 21.05 6.54 4.18
C LYS A 208 20.27 5.54 5.04
N ASP A 209 19.14 5.08 4.55
CA ASP A 209 18.31 4.04 5.15
C ASP A 209 18.80 2.62 4.84
N GLY A 210 19.74 2.47 3.89
CA GLY A 210 20.35 1.19 3.50
C GLY A 210 19.68 0.50 2.31
N TYR A 211 18.63 1.09 1.69
CA TYR A 211 17.82 0.42 0.67
C TYR A 211 17.67 1.27 -0.60
N GLU A 212 17.85 0.64 -1.75
CA GLU A 212 17.59 1.29 -3.06
C GLU A 212 16.12 1.14 -3.49
N GLY A 213 15.50 0.04 -3.14
CA GLY A 213 14.10 -0.30 -3.39
C GLY A 213 13.32 -0.51 -2.10
N THR A 214 12.38 -1.44 -2.10
CA THR A 214 11.69 -1.85 -0.87
C THR A 214 12.67 -2.43 0.15
N SER A 215 12.32 -2.39 1.42
CA SER A 215 13.06 -3.03 2.52
C SER A 215 12.27 -4.20 3.11
N PRO A 216 12.92 -5.15 3.81
CA PRO A 216 12.21 -6.13 4.61
C PRO A 216 11.25 -5.43 5.58
N VAL A 217 10.07 -5.97 5.78
CA VAL A 217 9.14 -5.42 6.78
C VAL A 217 9.79 -5.44 8.17
N ARG A 218 9.38 -4.49 9.03
CA ARG A 218 9.94 -4.35 10.40
C ARG A 218 11.41 -3.90 10.45
N THR A 219 11.95 -3.41 9.36
CA THR A 219 13.32 -2.84 9.35
C THR A 219 13.40 -1.57 10.21
N PHE A 220 12.36 -0.76 10.21
CA PHE A 220 12.28 0.49 10.96
C PHE A 220 11.39 0.35 12.20
N PRO A 221 11.51 1.26 13.19
CA PRO A 221 10.71 1.17 14.41
C PRO A 221 9.21 1.23 14.16
N PRO A 222 8.40 0.53 14.96
CA PRO A 222 6.94 0.61 14.87
C PRO A 222 6.44 1.95 15.41
N ASN A 223 5.20 2.31 15.02
CA ASN A 223 4.49 3.42 15.63
C ASN A 223 3.92 3.06 17.03
N GLY A 224 3.20 3.98 17.66
CA GLY A 224 2.67 3.80 19.01
C GLY A 224 1.63 2.67 19.17
N TYR A 225 1.07 2.15 18.08
CA TYR A 225 0.22 0.96 18.10
C TYR A 225 0.97 -0.35 17.79
N GLY A 226 2.28 -0.30 17.59
CA GLY A 226 3.09 -1.47 17.24
C GLY A 226 3.01 -1.85 15.77
N LEU A 227 2.63 -0.91 14.90
CA LEU A 227 2.52 -1.11 13.45
C LEU A 227 3.79 -0.64 12.75
N TYR A 228 4.31 -1.45 11.86
CA TYR A 228 5.50 -1.19 11.08
C TYR A 228 5.16 -0.71 9.67
N ASP A 229 6.07 0.03 9.07
CA ASP A 229 6.01 0.44 7.66
C ASP A 229 4.69 1.15 7.28
N MET A 230 4.08 1.88 8.25
CA MET A 230 2.85 2.65 7.97
C MET A 230 3.11 3.83 7.04
N ILE A 231 4.34 4.32 6.96
CA ILE A 231 4.75 5.32 5.98
C ILE A 231 6.11 4.93 5.39
N GLY A 232 6.31 5.24 4.10
CA GLY A 232 7.45 4.76 3.32
C GLY A 232 7.28 3.30 2.87
N ASN A 233 8.32 2.69 2.40
CA ASN A 233 8.41 1.34 1.85
C ASN A 233 7.50 1.13 0.63
N VAL A 234 6.21 0.88 0.82
CA VAL A 234 5.23 0.76 -0.26
C VAL A 234 3.96 1.56 0.02
N TRP A 235 3.34 2.09 -1.03
CA TRP A 235 1.97 2.57 -0.97
C TRP A 235 1.03 1.43 -0.63
N GLU A 236 -0.09 1.74 0.04
CA GLU A 236 -1.07 0.75 0.45
C GLU A 236 -2.48 1.09 0.00
N TRP A 237 -3.15 0.11 -0.60
CA TRP A 237 -4.55 0.22 -1.02
C TRP A 237 -5.51 0.40 0.16
N THR A 238 -6.49 1.29 -0.02
CA THR A 238 -7.67 1.42 0.86
C THR A 238 -8.96 1.19 0.08
N THR A 239 -10.07 1.00 0.80
CA THR A 239 -11.37 0.71 0.15
C THR A 239 -12.09 1.94 -0.37
N ASP A 240 -11.67 3.16 0.02
CA ASP A 240 -12.41 4.36 -0.31
C ASP A 240 -12.11 4.85 -1.73
N TRP A 241 -13.15 5.31 -2.40
CA TRP A 241 -13.01 5.97 -3.70
C TRP A 241 -12.36 7.35 -3.53
N TYR A 242 -11.58 7.75 -4.50
CA TYR A 242 -10.83 9.00 -4.44
C TYR A 242 -11.62 10.17 -5.03
N VAL A 243 -11.58 11.29 -4.33
CA VAL A 243 -11.94 12.62 -4.85
C VAL A 243 -10.85 13.61 -4.40
N GLY A 244 -10.69 14.69 -5.17
CA GLY A 244 -9.55 15.62 -5.02
C GLY A 244 -9.44 16.34 -3.68
N THR A 245 -10.49 16.34 -2.85
CA THR A 245 -10.47 16.88 -1.47
C THR A 245 -11.37 16.01 -0.59
N HIS A 246 -11.18 16.07 0.73
CA HIS A 246 -12.13 15.43 1.63
C HIS A 246 -13.51 16.08 1.51
N THR A 247 -14.53 15.26 1.34
CA THR A 247 -15.91 15.74 1.28
C THR A 247 -16.35 16.18 2.66
N GLN A 248 -16.58 17.47 2.84
CA GLN A 248 -17.24 17.96 4.05
C GLN A 248 -18.70 17.53 4.04
N GLN A 249 -19.05 16.56 4.85
CA GLN A 249 -20.44 16.35 5.18
C GLN A 249 -20.90 17.56 5.98
N LYS A 250 -21.91 18.29 5.48
CA LYS A 250 -22.61 19.39 6.20
C LYS A 250 -23.46 18.80 7.32
N SER A 251 -22.87 18.01 8.20
CA SER A 251 -23.52 17.41 9.35
C SER A 251 -23.13 18.17 10.60
N CYS A 252 -24.09 18.47 11.47
CA CYS A 252 -23.82 19.01 12.80
C CYS A 252 -23.11 17.98 13.71
N CYS A 253 -23.00 16.71 13.26
CA CYS A 253 -22.42 15.63 14.03
C CYS A 253 -21.10 15.18 13.37
N MET A 254 -20.15 14.79 14.19
CA MET A 254 -18.88 14.21 13.74
C MET A 254 -19.14 12.89 13.01
N PRO A 255 -18.57 12.68 11.81
CA PRO A 255 -18.70 11.43 11.08
C PRO A 255 -18.09 10.25 11.84
N VAL A 256 -18.83 9.14 11.91
CA VAL A 256 -18.37 7.87 12.49
C VAL A 256 -18.15 6.88 11.36
N ASN A 257 -16.98 6.25 11.34
CA ASN A 257 -16.55 5.34 10.28
C ASN A 257 -16.79 5.92 8.87
N PRO A 258 -16.24 7.12 8.59
CA PRO A 258 -16.51 7.81 7.33
C PRO A 258 -16.07 6.93 6.16
N ARG A 259 -16.79 7.09 5.04
CA ARG A 259 -16.47 6.44 3.77
C ARG A 259 -16.24 7.53 2.72
N GLY A 260 -15.42 7.21 1.76
CA GLY A 260 -15.20 8.06 0.60
C GLY A 260 -16.48 8.31 -0.24
N PRO A 261 -16.36 9.08 -1.33
CA PRO A 261 -17.45 9.35 -2.26
C PRO A 261 -17.91 8.06 -2.96
N ARG A 262 -18.86 8.21 -3.89
CA ARG A 262 -19.29 7.09 -4.74
C ARG A 262 -18.27 6.84 -5.86
N GLU A 263 -18.32 5.66 -6.46
CA GLU A 263 -17.42 5.25 -7.55
C GLU A 263 -17.44 6.24 -8.71
N GLU A 264 -18.63 6.69 -9.12
CA GLU A 264 -18.83 7.59 -10.26
C GLU A 264 -18.14 8.95 -10.07
N GLU A 265 -17.84 9.33 -8.84
CA GLU A 265 -17.16 10.59 -8.50
C GLU A 265 -15.63 10.44 -8.50
N SER A 266 -15.12 9.21 -8.67
CA SER A 266 -13.69 8.90 -8.56
C SER A 266 -12.94 8.86 -9.89
N TYR A 267 -13.63 9.00 -11.02
CA TYR A 267 -12.99 9.08 -12.35
C TYR A 267 -12.07 10.30 -12.45
N ASP A 268 -11.05 10.18 -13.30
CA ASP A 268 -10.11 11.28 -13.52
C ASP A 268 -10.77 12.41 -14.34
N PRO A 269 -10.99 13.60 -13.75
CA PRO A 269 -11.58 14.71 -14.49
C PRO A 269 -10.66 15.25 -15.60
N CYS A 270 -9.34 15.00 -15.51
CA CYS A 270 -8.37 15.40 -16.53
C CYS A 270 -8.37 14.46 -17.74
N ASN A 271 -8.91 13.24 -17.60
CA ASN A 271 -9.01 12.23 -18.66
C ASN A 271 -10.43 11.65 -18.77
N PRO A 272 -11.41 12.44 -19.20
CA PRO A 272 -12.82 12.05 -19.17
C PRO A 272 -13.17 10.87 -20.11
N THR A 273 -12.29 10.55 -21.05
CA THR A 273 -12.44 9.39 -21.95
C THR A 273 -12.01 8.06 -21.33
N ILE A 274 -11.20 8.11 -20.27
CA ILE A 274 -10.74 6.93 -19.53
C ILE A 274 -11.62 6.78 -18.29
N ARG A 275 -12.54 5.82 -18.31
CA ARG A 275 -13.50 5.61 -17.23
C ARG A 275 -13.04 4.50 -16.28
N ILE A 276 -11.82 4.63 -15.77
CA ILE A 276 -11.28 3.73 -14.74
C ILE A 276 -11.40 4.45 -13.40
N PRO A 277 -12.17 3.90 -12.45
CA PRO A 277 -12.35 4.55 -11.15
C PRO A 277 -11.09 4.42 -10.31
N ARG A 278 -10.89 5.38 -9.40
CA ARG A 278 -9.68 5.48 -8.59
C ARG A 278 -9.97 5.27 -7.11
N LYS A 279 -9.13 4.48 -6.46
CA LYS A 279 -9.11 4.31 -5.00
C LYS A 279 -8.08 5.25 -4.35
N VAL A 280 -8.26 5.45 -3.05
CA VAL A 280 -7.25 6.13 -2.24
C VAL A 280 -6.15 5.13 -1.89
N ILE A 281 -4.90 5.52 -2.13
CA ILE A 281 -3.72 4.85 -1.58
C ILE A 281 -3.05 5.74 -0.55
N LYS A 282 -2.43 5.12 0.45
CA LYS A 282 -1.88 5.79 1.64
C LYS A 282 -0.41 5.40 1.88
N GLY A 283 0.28 6.22 2.67
CA GLY A 283 1.59 5.90 3.26
C GLY A 283 2.80 6.39 2.50
N GLY A 284 2.70 6.64 1.20
CA GLY A 284 3.90 6.88 0.39
C GLY A 284 4.74 5.62 0.22
N SER A 285 5.91 5.73 -0.37
CA SER A 285 6.79 4.59 -0.63
C SER A 285 8.26 4.99 -0.55
N HIS A 286 9.15 4.03 -0.77
CA HIS A 286 10.59 4.24 -0.92
C HIS A 286 10.97 5.23 -2.05
N LEU A 287 10.06 5.54 -2.96
CA LEU A 287 10.25 6.53 -4.03
C LEU A 287 9.80 7.94 -3.64
N CYS A 288 9.22 8.14 -2.46
CA CYS A 288 8.80 9.45 -2.00
C CYS A 288 9.98 10.23 -1.42
N ALA A 289 10.24 11.41 -1.99
CA ALA A 289 11.38 12.26 -1.67
C ALA A 289 10.94 13.66 -1.19
N PRO A 290 11.71 14.32 -0.31
CA PRO A 290 11.44 15.72 0.04
C PRO A 290 11.42 16.67 -1.15
N SER A 291 12.23 16.40 -2.19
CA SER A 291 12.36 17.20 -3.39
C SER A 291 11.26 16.96 -4.44
N TYR A 292 10.45 15.88 -4.29
CA TYR A 292 9.46 15.52 -5.29
C TYR A 292 8.09 15.16 -4.71
N CYS A 293 8.00 14.11 -3.90
CA CYS A 293 6.75 13.55 -3.38
C CYS A 293 6.83 13.40 -1.87
N ARG A 294 6.30 14.39 -1.12
CA ARG A 294 6.35 14.38 0.34
C ARG A 294 5.11 13.67 0.94
N ARG A 295 4.73 12.52 0.38
CA ARG A 295 3.52 11.81 0.81
C ARG A 295 3.77 10.67 1.81
N TYR A 296 4.99 10.54 2.35
CA TYR A 296 5.30 9.66 3.48
C TYR A 296 4.82 10.27 4.81
N ARG A 297 3.50 10.50 4.93
CA ARG A 297 2.82 11.10 6.10
C ARG A 297 1.44 10.46 6.29
N PRO A 298 0.94 10.28 7.53
CA PRO A 298 -0.38 9.68 7.76
C PRO A 298 -1.52 10.38 7.02
N ALA A 299 -1.52 11.73 6.99
CA ALA A 299 -2.56 12.51 6.32
C ALA A 299 -2.50 12.44 4.79
N ALA A 300 -1.33 12.13 4.23
CA ALA A 300 -1.15 12.11 2.78
C ALA A 300 -1.99 11.01 2.12
N ARG A 301 -2.51 11.33 0.94
CA ARG A 301 -3.34 10.46 0.11
C ARG A 301 -2.99 10.64 -1.35
N HIS A 302 -3.28 9.65 -2.17
CA HIS A 302 -3.10 9.74 -3.61
C HIS A 302 -4.19 8.95 -4.32
N ALA A 303 -4.51 9.37 -5.55
CA ALA A 303 -5.42 8.65 -6.42
C ALA A 303 -4.68 7.55 -7.16
N GLU A 304 -5.23 6.33 -7.17
CA GLU A 304 -4.68 5.26 -7.99
C GLU A 304 -5.80 4.52 -8.72
N PRO A 305 -5.74 4.38 -10.06
CA PRO A 305 -6.69 3.58 -10.82
C PRO A 305 -6.70 2.12 -10.34
N ILE A 306 -7.89 1.52 -10.23
CA ILE A 306 -8.03 0.17 -9.65
C ILE A 306 -7.35 -0.93 -10.45
N ASP A 307 -7.04 -0.66 -11.72
CA ASP A 307 -6.35 -1.54 -12.65
C ASP A 307 -4.85 -1.24 -12.79
N THR A 308 -4.32 -0.34 -11.96
CA THR A 308 -2.89 -0.05 -11.93
C THR A 308 -2.16 -0.98 -10.97
N SER A 309 -0.96 -1.40 -11.40
CA SER A 309 0.01 -2.09 -10.56
C SER A 309 1.40 -1.47 -10.77
N THR A 310 2.18 -1.35 -9.72
CA THR A 310 3.50 -0.73 -9.77
C THR A 310 4.49 -1.40 -8.81
N CYS A 311 5.80 -1.20 -9.05
CA CYS A 311 6.87 -1.76 -8.21
C CYS A 311 6.95 -1.17 -6.79
N HIS A 312 6.05 -0.28 -6.39
CA HIS A 312 6.02 0.34 -5.07
C HIS A 312 4.62 0.36 -4.44
N LEU A 313 3.68 -0.47 -4.94
CA LEU A 313 2.30 -0.52 -4.50
C LEU A 313 1.94 -1.91 -3.99
N GLY A 314 1.60 -1.98 -2.72
CA GLY A 314 1.19 -3.16 -1.97
C GLY A 314 -0.06 -2.88 -1.13
N PHE A 315 -0.22 -3.57 -0.02
CA PHE A 315 -1.40 -3.43 0.86
C PHE A 315 -1.18 -4.13 2.20
N ARG A 316 -2.04 -3.80 3.17
CA ARG A 316 -2.25 -4.59 4.40
C ARG A 316 -3.73 -4.79 4.65
N CYS A 317 -4.08 -5.76 5.50
CA CYS A 317 -5.46 -6.11 5.76
C CYS A 317 -5.89 -5.76 7.19
N ILE A 318 -7.21 -5.63 7.37
CA ILE A 318 -7.87 -5.47 8.65
C ILE A 318 -8.90 -6.57 8.89
N ARG A 319 -9.35 -6.66 10.14
CA ARG A 319 -10.55 -7.38 10.52
C ARG A 319 -11.37 -6.51 11.47
N ARG A 320 -12.61 -6.24 11.11
CA ARG A 320 -13.55 -5.56 12.00
C ARG A 320 -14.15 -6.59 12.95
N GLU A 321 -14.29 -6.23 14.21
CA GLU A 321 -15.13 -7.01 15.12
C GLU A 321 -16.58 -6.88 14.65
N ARG A 322 -17.20 -8.01 14.33
CA ARG A 322 -18.64 -7.97 14.09
C ARG A 322 -19.31 -7.65 15.44
N PRO A 323 -20.26 -6.70 15.51
CA PRO A 323 -21.07 -6.56 16.68
C PRO A 323 -21.62 -7.96 17.02
N SER A 324 -21.34 -8.44 18.24
CA SER A 324 -21.98 -9.65 18.75
C SER A 324 -23.47 -9.40 18.66
N GLY A 325 -24.14 -10.08 17.72
CA GLY A 325 -25.56 -9.97 17.55
C GLY A 325 -26.26 -10.33 18.87
N HIS A 326 -26.99 -9.38 19.37
CA HIS A 326 -27.99 -9.61 20.43
C HIS A 326 -29.28 -10.18 19.82
#